data_cb342e3f6eda18cb7cbb94e2161a2268
#
_entry.id   cb342e3f6eda18cb7cbb94e2161a2268
#
_cell.length_a   1.000
_cell.length_b   1.000
_cell.length_c   1.000
_cell.angle_alpha   90.00
_cell.angle_beta   90.00
_cell.angle_gamma   90.00
#
_symmetry.space_group_name_H-M   'P 1'
#
loop_
_entity.id
_entity.type
_entity.pdbx_description
1 polymer ?
#
loop_
_entity_poly.entity_id
_entity_poly.type
_entity_poly.pdbx_seq_one_letter_code
_entity_poly.pdbx_strand_id
1 'polypeptide(L)'
;MLNEKLPTIMAPLLRTIVLALFGLSLVACATIAMKPTHVWYQQDTLDSTMKTDLAACESDATDQKMITDCMQTRGYVLIPQPQAELLMVRSLQEAGLNDDEIATQLQWNEKKVRRYLDENYQLPRTASLGRQPIEISVRIGKPAVKPLIADLQDNDPLVRSNAVKALGAIKDPRAVKPLIAVLNDNDPLIQRQAVKALGRINDLLAVEPLIGILEDREKKPYVRMSAAEALGSMGDLRAVEPLVAALDDPYWEVRAPAAEALGRIGDPSAVEPLIAALQDQDATVRGNAADGLAKMRDPRAIEALSAALTDKSKTVREKAARALSVIAGEDFW
;
A
#
# COMPACT_ATOMS: atom_id res chain seq x y z
N MET A 1 28.04 7.17 -21.22
CA MET A 1 27.83 7.56 -19.80
C MET A 1 26.55 6.99 -19.17
N LEU A 2 25.80 6.09 -19.83
CA LEU A 2 24.58 5.45 -19.31
C LEU A 2 24.83 4.11 -18.58
N ASN A 3 26.08 3.62 -18.57
CA ASN A 3 26.43 2.31 -17.96
C ASN A 3 26.71 2.36 -16.46
N GLU A 4 26.79 3.54 -15.84
CA GLU A 4 27.18 3.66 -14.42
C GLU A 4 26.02 3.80 -13.44
N LYS A 5 24.75 3.92 -13.91
CA LYS A 5 23.58 4.13 -13.03
C LYS A 5 22.72 2.89 -12.79
N LEU A 6 23.00 1.78 -13.45
CA LEU A 6 22.25 0.53 -13.21
C LEU A 6 22.93 -0.28 -12.11
N PRO A 7 22.20 -0.70 -11.05
CA PRO A 7 22.75 -1.62 -10.07
C PRO A 7 23.28 -2.86 -10.77
N THR A 8 24.46 -3.29 -10.43
CA THR A 8 25.23 -4.41 -11.04
C THR A 8 24.45 -5.74 -11.13
N ILE A 9 23.35 -5.87 -10.37
CA ILE A 9 22.53 -7.06 -10.27
C ILE A 9 21.42 -7.10 -11.34
N MET A 10 20.93 -5.94 -11.83
CA MET A 10 19.83 -5.89 -12.81
C MET A 10 20.26 -5.81 -14.27
N ALA A 11 21.50 -5.41 -14.53
CA ALA A 11 22.02 -5.34 -15.89
C ALA A 11 21.99 -6.68 -16.66
N PRO A 12 22.26 -7.84 -16.05
CA PRO A 12 22.17 -9.13 -16.74
C PRO A 12 20.73 -9.53 -17.08
N LEU A 13 19.77 -9.29 -16.18
CA LEU A 13 18.36 -9.66 -16.40
C LEU A 13 17.75 -8.90 -17.61
N LEU A 14 18.07 -7.61 -17.72
CA LEU A 14 17.61 -6.79 -18.82
C LEU A 14 18.18 -7.22 -20.18
N ARG A 15 19.47 -7.56 -20.22
CA ARG A 15 20.12 -8.08 -21.43
C ARG A 15 19.49 -9.40 -21.88
N THR A 16 19.10 -10.25 -20.94
CA THR A 16 18.54 -11.58 -21.21
C THR A 16 17.18 -11.48 -21.89
N ILE A 17 16.28 -10.61 -21.39
CA ILE A 17 14.94 -10.43 -21.97
C ILE A 17 15.02 -9.78 -23.38
N VAL A 18 15.88 -8.78 -23.56
CA VAL A 18 16.04 -8.06 -24.83
C VAL A 18 16.64 -8.98 -25.91
N LEU A 19 17.62 -9.79 -25.58
CA LEU A 19 18.27 -10.70 -26.54
C LEU A 19 17.38 -11.90 -26.92
N ALA A 20 16.53 -12.37 -26.00
CA ALA A 20 15.56 -13.42 -26.31
C ALA A 20 14.52 -12.98 -27.35
N LEU A 21 14.08 -11.72 -27.31
CA LEU A 21 13.17 -11.15 -28.30
C LEU A 21 13.85 -10.91 -29.66
N PHE A 22 15.14 -10.57 -29.68
CA PHE A 22 15.90 -10.34 -30.93
C PHE A 22 16.50 -11.62 -31.49
N GLY A 23 16.91 -12.58 -30.67
CA GLY A 23 17.48 -13.85 -31.11
C GLY A 23 16.50 -14.75 -31.87
N LEU A 24 15.22 -14.77 -31.46
CA LEU A 24 14.15 -15.48 -32.16
C LEU A 24 13.79 -14.84 -33.51
N SER A 25 14.07 -13.56 -33.70
CA SER A 25 13.85 -12.83 -34.97
C SER A 25 14.88 -13.20 -36.06
N LEU A 26 16.05 -13.70 -35.68
CA LEU A 26 17.13 -14.02 -36.64
C LEU A 26 17.08 -15.46 -37.16
N VAL A 27 16.45 -16.40 -36.47
CA VAL A 27 16.27 -17.78 -36.90
C VAL A 27 15.04 -17.96 -37.83
N ALA A 28 14.10 -17.00 -37.80
CA ALA A 28 12.87 -17.05 -38.59
C ALA A 28 12.96 -16.45 -40.00
N CYS A 29 14.17 -16.17 -40.52
CA CYS A 29 14.37 -15.58 -41.87
C CYS A 29 14.28 -16.56 -43.05
N ALA A 30 13.72 -17.75 -42.87
CA ALA A 30 13.58 -18.69 -43.98
C ALA A 30 12.20 -19.36 -44.10
N THR A 31 11.11 -18.79 -43.67
CA THR A 31 9.74 -19.05 -44.20
C THR A 31 8.68 -18.33 -43.40
N ILE A 32 7.99 -17.37 -44.04
CA ILE A 32 6.75 -16.71 -43.68
C ILE A 32 6.79 -15.94 -42.31
N ALA A 33 6.85 -14.65 -42.41
CA ALA A 33 6.86 -13.64 -41.31
C ALA A 33 5.61 -13.68 -40.41
N MET A 34 5.47 -14.68 -39.56
CA MET A 34 4.59 -14.61 -38.40
C MET A 34 5.45 -14.18 -37.22
N LYS A 35 5.13 -13.01 -36.61
CA LYS A 35 5.69 -12.61 -35.31
C LYS A 35 5.40 -13.72 -34.30
N PRO A 36 6.38 -14.17 -33.48
CA PRO A 36 6.09 -15.16 -32.45
C PRO A 36 5.00 -14.63 -31.52
N THR A 37 3.98 -15.43 -31.27
CA THR A 37 2.86 -15.06 -30.41
C THR A 37 3.15 -15.29 -28.94
N HIS A 38 4.21 -16.02 -28.62
CA HIS A 38 4.62 -16.38 -27.25
C HIS A 38 6.15 -16.43 -27.15
N VAL A 39 6.67 -16.17 -25.95
CA VAL A 39 8.10 -16.28 -25.61
C VAL A 39 8.26 -17.01 -24.28
N TRP A 40 9.41 -17.71 -24.13
CA TRP A 40 9.76 -18.39 -22.89
C TRP A 40 10.27 -17.42 -21.84
N TYR A 41 9.87 -17.62 -20.59
CA TYR A 41 10.27 -16.82 -19.45
C TYR A 41 10.62 -17.71 -18.26
N GLN A 42 11.74 -17.42 -17.61
CA GLN A 42 12.12 -17.96 -16.31
C GLN A 42 12.75 -16.84 -15.48
N GLN A 43 12.35 -16.74 -14.23
CA GLN A 43 12.91 -15.78 -13.29
C GLN A 43 14.35 -16.20 -12.97
N ASP A 44 15.32 -15.30 -13.10
CA ASP A 44 16.74 -15.47 -12.74
C ASP A 44 17.65 -16.27 -13.71
N THR A 45 17.25 -16.56 -14.94
CA THR A 45 18.13 -17.22 -15.91
C THR A 45 18.87 -16.28 -16.85
N LEU A 46 20.17 -16.58 -17.10
CA LEU A 46 20.98 -15.92 -18.10
C LEU A 46 20.60 -16.41 -19.52
N ASP A 47 20.54 -15.49 -20.49
CA ASP A 47 20.15 -15.72 -21.88
C ASP A 47 20.86 -16.95 -22.56
N SER A 48 22.14 -17.16 -22.24
CA SER A 48 22.91 -18.31 -22.76
C SER A 48 22.37 -19.66 -22.30
N THR A 49 21.89 -19.76 -21.07
CA THR A 49 21.31 -20.98 -20.50
C THR A 49 19.97 -21.31 -21.15
N MET A 50 19.10 -20.31 -21.32
CA MET A 50 17.81 -20.50 -21.98
C MET A 50 17.95 -20.95 -23.43
N LYS A 51 18.88 -20.37 -24.20
CA LYS A 51 19.15 -20.80 -25.59
C LYS A 51 19.66 -22.23 -25.67
N THR A 52 20.54 -22.62 -24.73
CA THR A 52 21.06 -23.97 -24.63
C THR A 52 19.94 -24.95 -24.28
N ASP A 53 19.10 -24.60 -23.34
CA ASP A 53 17.94 -25.39 -22.90
C ASP A 53 16.90 -25.55 -24.00
N LEU A 54 16.59 -24.50 -24.74
CA LEU A 54 15.67 -24.53 -25.87
C LEU A 54 16.23 -25.43 -26.99
N ALA A 55 17.50 -25.26 -27.37
CA ALA A 55 18.14 -26.08 -28.38
C ALA A 55 18.15 -27.56 -27.99
N ALA A 56 18.39 -27.88 -26.71
CA ALA A 56 18.31 -29.23 -26.19
C ALA A 56 16.88 -29.81 -26.25
N CYS A 57 15.87 -28.98 -25.95
CA CYS A 57 14.48 -29.42 -26.08
C CYS A 57 14.01 -29.58 -27.52
N GLU A 58 14.52 -28.76 -28.44
CA GLU A 58 14.23 -28.86 -29.89
C GLU A 58 14.89 -30.06 -30.55
N SER A 59 16.09 -30.49 -30.08
CA SER A 59 16.83 -31.61 -30.69
C SER A 59 16.10 -32.96 -30.60
N ASP A 60 15.30 -33.16 -29.55
CA ASP A 60 14.65 -34.43 -29.26
C ASP A 60 13.14 -34.40 -29.49
N ALA A 61 12.58 -33.22 -29.81
CA ALA A 61 11.15 -33.04 -29.97
C ALA A 61 10.63 -33.34 -31.36
N THR A 62 9.53 -34.09 -31.43
CA THR A 62 8.82 -34.38 -32.68
C THR A 62 7.68 -33.40 -32.96
N ASP A 63 7.26 -32.66 -31.95
CA ASP A 63 6.21 -31.66 -32.07
C ASP A 63 6.36 -30.49 -31.04
N GLN A 64 5.61 -29.42 -31.24
CA GLN A 64 5.67 -28.22 -30.41
C GLN A 64 5.26 -28.50 -28.94
N LYS A 65 4.43 -29.50 -28.70
CA LYS A 65 4.00 -29.86 -27.35
C LYS A 65 5.14 -30.46 -26.55
N MET A 66 5.98 -31.31 -27.16
CA MET A 66 7.14 -31.86 -26.49
C MET A 66 8.17 -30.78 -26.12
N ILE A 67 8.37 -29.77 -26.98
CA ILE A 67 9.21 -28.61 -26.65
C ILE A 67 8.64 -27.87 -25.46
N THR A 68 7.31 -27.63 -25.45
CA THR A 68 6.63 -26.94 -24.35
C THR A 68 6.81 -27.69 -23.04
N ASP A 69 6.52 -28.98 -23.00
CA ASP A 69 6.63 -29.82 -21.81
C ASP A 69 8.10 -29.90 -21.31
N CYS A 70 9.06 -30.00 -22.21
CA CYS A 70 10.48 -29.99 -21.89
C CYS A 70 10.93 -28.69 -21.26
N MET A 71 10.55 -27.54 -21.81
CA MET A 71 10.90 -26.22 -21.27
C MET A 71 10.22 -25.97 -19.93
N GLN A 72 8.96 -26.38 -19.76
CA GLN A 72 8.25 -26.27 -18.49
C GLN A 72 8.90 -27.13 -17.39
N THR A 73 9.38 -28.33 -17.73
CA THR A 73 10.10 -29.17 -16.76
C THR A 73 11.41 -28.53 -16.30
N ARG A 74 12.00 -27.65 -17.11
CA ARG A 74 13.19 -26.85 -16.75
C ARG A 74 12.85 -25.54 -16.06
N GLY A 75 11.57 -25.29 -15.73
CA GLY A 75 11.11 -24.12 -14.99
C GLY A 75 10.80 -22.89 -15.85
N TYR A 76 10.71 -23.05 -17.17
CA TYR A 76 10.32 -21.97 -18.07
C TYR A 76 8.81 -21.90 -18.23
N VAL A 77 8.27 -20.70 -18.32
CA VAL A 77 6.85 -20.43 -18.57
C VAL A 77 6.69 -19.79 -19.94
N LEU A 78 5.84 -20.38 -20.78
CA LEU A 78 5.49 -19.81 -22.07
C LEU A 78 4.48 -18.70 -21.86
N ILE A 79 4.87 -17.45 -22.16
CA ILE A 79 4.00 -16.27 -22.03
C ILE A 79 3.75 -15.63 -23.39
N PRO A 80 2.54 -15.09 -23.64
CA PRO A 80 2.27 -14.31 -24.83
C PRO A 80 3.23 -13.14 -24.98
N GLN A 81 3.70 -12.87 -26.21
CA GLN A 81 4.66 -11.78 -26.49
C GLN A 81 4.22 -10.40 -25.89
N PRO A 82 2.94 -10.01 -25.95
CA PRO A 82 2.50 -8.77 -25.30
C PRO A 82 2.74 -8.74 -23.80
N GLN A 83 2.62 -9.88 -23.12
CA GLN A 83 2.90 -9.97 -21.68
C GLN A 83 4.40 -9.89 -21.37
N ALA A 84 5.24 -10.47 -22.23
CA ALA A 84 6.70 -10.37 -22.10
C ALA A 84 7.18 -8.93 -22.29
N GLU A 85 6.66 -8.23 -23.30
CA GLU A 85 6.94 -6.80 -23.55
C GLU A 85 6.50 -5.94 -22.37
N LEU A 86 5.34 -6.23 -21.78
CA LEU A 86 4.82 -5.55 -20.62
C LEU A 86 5.72 -5.74 -19.38
N LEU A 87 6.15 -6.97 -19.11
CA LEU A 87 7.07 -7.27 -18.01
C LEU A 87 8.39 -6.53 -18.17
N MET A 88 8.86 -6.38 -19.42
CA MET A 88 10.09 -5.68 -19.75
C MET A 88 10.00 -4.18 -19.50
N VAL A 89 8.93 -3.52 -20.00
CA VAL A 89 8.67 -2.10 -19.73
C VAL A 89 8.57 -1.86 -18.22
N ARG A 90 7.86 -2.72 -17.53
CA ARG A 90 7.68 -2.63 -16.08
C ARG A 90 8.99 -2.80 -15.30
N SER A 91 9.82 -3.77 -15.66
CA SER A 91 11.14 -3.97 -15.04
C SER A 91 12.03 -2.74 -15.18
N LEU A 92 11.93 -2.02 -16.32
CA LEU A 92 12.66 -0.78 -16.54
C LEU A 92 12.11 0.38 -15.70
N GLN A 93 10.78 0.45 -15.52
CA GLN A 93 10.16 1.43 -14.62
C GLN A 93 10.52 1.15 -13.15
N GLU A 94 10.53 -0.10 -12.72
CA GLU A 94 10.96 -0.52 -11.38
C GLU A 94 12.44 -0.20 -11.13
N ALA A 95 13.27 -0.21 -12.18
CA ALA A 95 14.66 0.25 -12.14
C ALA A 95 14.79 1.79 -12.10
N GLY A 96 13.67 2.52 -12.11
CA GLY A 96 13.63 3.98 -12.00
C GLY A 96 13.83 4.74 -13.31
N LEU A 97 13.75 4.06 -14.47
CA LEU A 97 13.85 4.71 -15.78
C LEU A 97 12.53 5.42 -16.13
N ASN A 98 12.65 6.61 -16.70
CA ASN A 98 11.50 7.33 -17.27
C ASN A 98 11.14 6.80 -18.68
N ASP A 99 10.02 7.28 -19.26
CA ASP A 99 9.49 6.82 -20.55
C ASP A 99 10.49 6.99 -21.70
N ASP A 100 11.30 8.07 -21.70
CA ASP A 100 12.31 8.34 -22.75
C ASP A 100 13.51 7.38 -22.62
N GLU A 101 13.95 7.10 -21.40
CA GLU A 101 15.01 6.14 -21.13
C GLU A 101 14.56 4.73 -21.49
N ILE A 102 13.30 4.36 -21.17
CA ILE A 102 12.69 3.09 -21.56
C ILE A 102 12.58 2.97 -23.08
N ALA A 103 12.12 4.03 -23.75
CA ALA A 103 12.03 4.09 -25.20
C ALA A 103 13.40 3.85 -25.85
N THR A 104 14.43 4.50 -25.32
CA THR A 104 15.81 4.34 -25.80
C THR A 104 16.32 2.91 -25.59
N GLN A 105 16.08 2.34 -24.39
CA GLN A 105 16.54 0.99 -24.02
C GLN A 105 15.88 -0.09 -24.88
N LEU A 106 14.60 0.09 -25.21
CA LEU A 106 13.83 -0.84 -26.04
C LEU A 106 13.92 -0.54 -27.54
N GLN A 107 14.62 0.51 -27.94
CA GLN A 107 14.62 1.03 -29.31
C GLN A 107 13.20 1.38 -29.81
N TRP A 108 12.34 1.78 -28.88
CA TRP A 108 10.99 2.25 -29.18
C TRP A 108 10.96 3.78 -29.13
N ASN A 109 9.98 4.41 -29.79
CA ASN A 109 9.73 5.82 -29.55
C ASN A 109 8.83 5.99 -28.32
N GLU A 110 8.95 7.13 -27.62
CA GLU A 110 8.18 7.46 -26.41
C GLU A 110 6.67 7.27 -26.61
N LYS A 111 6.17 7.67 -27.79
CA LYS A 111 4.75 7.50 -28.15
C LYS A 111 4.33 6.04 -28.21
N LYS A 112 5.23 5.12 -28.62
CA LYS A 112 4.99 3.68 -28.61
C LYS A 112 4.97 3.13 -27.20
N VAL A 113 5.89 3.58 -26.32
CA VAL A 113 5.90 3.21 -24.89
C VAL A 113 4.62 3.65 -24.21
N ARG A 114 4.21 4.91 -24.35
CA ARG A 114 2.97 5.43 -23.78
C ARG A 114 1.73 4.69 -24.31
N ARG A 115 1.64 4.52 -25.63
CA ARG A 115 0.53 3.76 -26.22
C ARG A 115 0.52 2.33 -25.71
N TYR A 116 1.68 1.69 -25.61
CA TYR A 116 1.80 0.32 -25.14
C TYR A 116 1.35 0.19 -23.68
N LEU A 117 1.74 1.14 -22.83
CA LEU A 117 1.26 1.24 -21.46
C LEU A 117 -0.26 1.50 -21.42
N ASP A 118 -0.76 2.41 -22.23
CA ASP A 118 -2.20 2.73 -22.27
C ASP A 118 -3.05 1.57 -22.82
N GLU A 119 -2.58 0.84 -23.84
CA GLU A 119 -3.31 -0.25 -24.47
C GLU A 119 -3.22 -1.58 -23.70
N ASN A 120 -2.08 -1.91 -23.13
CA ASN A 120 -1.84 -3.19 -22.45
C ASN A 120 -2.08 -3.13 -20.94
N TYR A 121 -2.10 -1.92 -20.35
CA TYR A 121 -2.70 -1.68 -19.05
C TYR A 121 -4.23 -1.50 -19.11
N GLN A 122 -4.82 -1.56 -20.28
CA GLN A 122 -6.22 -1.90 -20.36
C GLN A 122 -6.33 -3.39 -20.00
N LEU A 123 -6.26 -3.68 -18.69
CA LEU A 123 -6.95 -4.85 -18.16
C LEU A 123 -8.26 -4.96 -18.91
N PRO A 124 -8.68 -6.16 -19.35
CA PRO A 124 -9.88 -6.29 -20.13
C PRO A 124 -10.94 -5.44 -19.43
N ARG A 125 -11.59 -4.52 -20.20
CA ARG A 125 -12.60 -3.57 -19.68
C ARG A 125 -13.72 -4.25 -18.90
N THR A 126 -13.73 -5.59 -18.89
CA THR A 126 -14.66 -6.48 -18.22
C THR A 126 -14.12 -7.14 -16.96
N ALA A 127 -12.82 -7.03 -16.65
CA ALA A 127 -12.26 -7.60 -15.42
C ALA A 127 -11.96 -6.46 -14.44
N SER A 128 -12.91 -6.21 -13.54
CA SER A 128 -12.72 -5.38 -12.37
C SER A 128 -11.50 -5.85 -11.58
N LEU A 129 -10.55 -4.96 -11.31
CA LEU A 129 -9.36 -5.26 -10.49
C LEU A 129 -9.75 -5.59 -9.05
N GLY A 130 -10.87 -5.06 -8.58
CA GLY A 130 -11.44 -5.40 -7.30
C GLY A 130 -11.89 -6.87 -7.18
N ARG A 131 -12.06 -7.59 -8.30
CA ARG A 131 -12.31 -9.03 -8.32
C ARG A 131 -11.05 -9.89 -8.26
N GLN A 132 -9.88 -9.26 -8.44
CA GLN A 132 -8.59 -9.93 -8.34
C GLN A 132 -8.06 -9.90 -6.90
N PRO A 133 -7.18 -10.84 -6.52
CA PRO A 133 -6.44 -10.72 -5.25
C PRO A 133 -5.75 -9.35 -5.13
N ILE A 134 -5.85 -8.73 -3.96
CA ILE A 134 -5.34 -7.38 -3.68
C ILE A 134 -3.85 -7.27 -4.03
N GLU A 135 -3.11 -8.34 -3.80
CA GLU A 135 -1.68 -8.46 -4.07
C GLU A 135 -1.34 -8.19 -5.54
N ILE A 136 -2.20 -8.62 -6.47
CA ILE A 136 -2.04 -8.36 -7.91
C ILE A 136 -2.15 -6.87 -8.18
N SER A 137 -3.18 -6.22 -7.66
CA SER A 137 -3.40 -4.78 -7.85
C SER A 137 -2.27 -3.95 -7.24
N VAL A 138 -1.78 -4.34 -6.07
CA VAL A 138 -0.64 -3.68 -5.39
C VAL A 138 0.65 -3.86 -6.18
N ARG A 139 0.90 -5.05 -6.74
CA ARG A 139 2.06 -5.32 -7.61
C ARG A 139 2.04 -4.50 -8.90
N ILE A 140 0.86 -4.26 -9.49
CA ILE A 140 0.68 -3.38 -10.65
C ILE A 140 1.04 -1.94 -10.26
N GLY A 141 0.72 -1.52 -9.04
CA GLY A 141 1.06 -0.19 -8.52
C GLY A 141 0.25 0.95 -9.17
N LYS A 142 0.92 2.07 -9.44
CA LYS A 142 0.28 3.30 -9.95
C LYS A 142 -0.63 3.14 -11.18
N PRO A 143 -0.35 2.27 -12.18
CA PRO A 143 -1.26 2.03 -13.29
C PRO A 143 -2.61 1.42 -12.88
N ALA A 144 -2.67 0.66 -11.78
CA ALA A 144 -3.91 0.10 -11.27
C ALA A 144 -4.85 1.14 -10.66
N VAL A 145 -4.37 2.34 -10.35
CA VAL A 145 -5.14 3.37 -9.62
C VAL A 145 -6.41 3.77 -10.36
N LYS A 146 -6.33 4.06 -11.65
CA LYS A 146 -7.51 4.49 -12.44
C LYS A 146 -8.59 3.40 -12.55
N PRO A 147 -8.28 2.15 -12.90
CA PRO A 147 -9.26 1.06 -12.85
C PRO A 147 -9.84 0.82 -11.45
N LEU A 148 -9.01 0.82 -10.41
CA LEU A 148 -9.47 0.65 -9.03
C LEU A 148 -10.39 1.79 -8.56
N ILE A 149 -10.16 3.03 -9.01
CA ILE A 149 -11.07 4.16 -8.76
C ILE A 149 -12.45 3.89 -9.39
N ALA A 150 -12.51 3.31 -10.59
CA ALA A 150 -13.78 2.92 -11.21
C ALA A 150 -14.47 1.80 -10.41
N ASP A 151 -13.72 0.83 -9.89
CA ASP A 151 -14.22 -0.27 -9.07
C ASP A 151 -14.82 0.18 -7.72
N LEU A 152 -14.51 1.40 -7.25
CA LEU A 152 -15.14 1.97 -6.04
C LEU A 152 -16.66 2.17 -6.18
N GLN A 153 -17.19 2.16 -7.40
CA GLN A 153 -18.62 2.31 -7.69
C GLN A 153 -19.28 0.99 -8.13
N ASP A 154 -18.57 -0.15 -8.02
CA ASP A 154 -19.14 -1.44 -8.39
C ASP A 154 -20.32 -1.82 -7.46
N ASN A 155 -21.33 -2.50 -8.02
CA ASN A 155 -22.48 -2.95 -7.25
C ASN A 155 -22.10 -4.03 -6.20
N ASP A 156 -21.05 -4.81 -6.47
CA ASP A 156 -20.56 -5.85 -5.58
C ASP A 156 -19.71 -5.22 -4.44
N PRO A 157 -20.16 -5.32 -3.18
CA PRO A 157 -19.40 -4.80 -2.03
C PRO A 157 -17.99 -5.37 -1.91
N LEU A 158 -17.78 -6.62 -2.35
CA LEU A 158 -16.45 -7.24 -2.32
C LEU A 158 -15.49 -6.53 -3.27
N VAL A 159 -15.96 -6.16 -4.47
CA VAL A 159 -15.19 -5.41 -5.45
C VAL A 159 -14.80 -4.05 -4.89
N ARG A 160 -15.78 -3.29 -4.35
CA ARG A 160 -15.51 -2.00 -3.72
C ARG A 160 -14.51 -2.12 -2.56
N SER A 161 -14.70 -3.10 -1.68
CA SER A 161 -13.80 -3.37 -0.54
C SER A 161 -12.35 -3.64 -0.98
N ASN A 162 -12.17 -4.48 -2.00
CA ASN A 162 -10.85 -4.80 -2.52
C ASN A 162 -10.19 -3.59 -3.21
N ALA A 163 -10.97 -2.83 -3.97
CA ALA A 163 -10.49 -1.58 -4.59
C ALA A 163 -9.99 -0.58 -3.54
N VAL A 164 -10.75 -0.35 -2.47
CA VAL A 164 -10.36 0.52 -1.35
C VAL A 164 -9.05 0.07 -0.72
N LYS A 165 -8.93 -1.23 -0.39
CA LYS A 165 -7.73 -1.79 0.22
C LYS A 165 -6.50 -1.67 -0.68
N ALA A 166 -6.66 -1.96 -1.97
CA ALA A 166 -5.59 -1.86 -2.96
C ALA A 166 -5.13 -0.40 -3.13
N LEU A 167 -6.05 0.56 -3.27
CA LEU A 167 -5.73 1.99 -3.35
C LEU A 167 -4.98 2.48 -2.11
N GLY A 168 -5.41 2.08 -0.91
CA GLY A 168 -4.73 2.40 0.33
C GLY A 168 -3.33 1.79 0.46
N ALA A 169 -3.08 0.64 -0.17
CA ALA A 169 -1.76 0.00 -0.20
C ALA A 169 -0.83 0.65 -1.24
N ILE A 170 -1.37 1.05 -2.40
CA ILE A 170 -0.61 1.75 -3.46
C ILE A 170 -0.20 3.17 -3.02
N LYS A 171 -0.98 3.81 -2.14
CA LYS A 171 -0.74 5.16 -1.59
C LYS A 171 -0.60 6.26 -2.65
N ASP A 172 -1.35 6.17 -3.74
CA ASP A 172 -1.34 7.20 -4.78
C ASP A 172 -2.30 8.36 -4.42
N PRO A 173 -1.83 9.64 -4.43
CA PRO A 173 -2.67 10.78 -4.08
C PRO A 173 -3.93 10.95 -4.95
N ARG A 174 -3.93 10.44 -6.18
CA ARG A 174 -5.11 10.47 -7.07
C ARG A 174 -6.31 9.71 -6.49
N ALA A 175 -6.08 8.77 -5.56
CA ALA A 175 -7.12 8.01 -4.91
C ALA A 175 -7.83 8.79 -3.78
N VAL A 176 -7.27 9.90 -3.28
CA VAL A 176 -7.76 10.60 -2.09
C VAL A 176 -9.21 11.07 -2.26
N LYS A 177 -9.50 11.88 -3.29
CA LYS A 177 -10.86 12.37 -3.55
C LYS A 177 -11.88 11.26 -3.79
N PRO A 178 -11.59 10.22 -4.62
CA PRO A 178 -12.47 9.06 -4.74
C PRO A 178 -12.71 8.32 -3.42
N LEU A 179 -11.68 8.13 -2.58
CA LEU A 179 -11.81 7.45 -1.29
C LEU A 179 -12.61 8.29 -0.28
N ILE A 180 -12.53 9.62 -0.33
CA ILE A 180 -13.38 10.51 0.47
C ILE A 180 -14.87 10.27 0.15
N ALA A 181 -15.23 10.09 -1.12
CA ALA A 181 -16.61 9.75 -1.49
C ALA A 181 -17.07 8.41 -0.88
N VAL A 182 -16.18 7.44 -0.75
CA VAL A 182 -16.47 6.10 -0.16
C VAL A 182 -16.69 6.16 1.37
N LEU A 183 -16.37 7.26 2.04
CA LEU A 183 -16.70 7.45 3.47
C LEU A 183 -18.23 7.42 3.71
N ASN A 184 -19.03 7.61 2.66
CA ASN A 184 -20.48 7.51 2.68
C ASN A 184 -21.01 6.23 2.02
N ASP A 185 -20.20 5.18 1.85
CA ASP A 185 -20.66 3.89 1.37
C ASP A 185 -21.76 3.33 2.27
N ASN A 186 -22.71 2.58 1.69
CA ASN A 186 -23.80 1.96 2.46
C ASN A 186 -23.29 0.86 3.41
N ASP A 187 -22.11 0.30 3.17
CA ASP A 187 -21.49 -0.71 4.03
C ASP A 187 -20.49 -0.06 4.99
N PRO A 188 -20.76 -0.06 6.32
CA PRO A 188 -19.86 0.51 7.30
C PRO A 188 -18.47 -0.14 7.34
N LEU A 189 -18.32 -1.37 6.88
CA LEU A 189 -16.99 -2.01 6.78
C LEU A 189 -16.17 -1.39 5.66
N ILE A 190 -16.81 -1.03 4.53
CA ILE A 190 -16.16 -0.32 3.43
C ILE A 190 -15.83 1.12 3.85
N GLN A 191 -16.73 1.81 4.58
CA GLN A 191 -16.43 3.11 5.18
C GLN A 191 -15.15 3.05 6.03
N ARG A 192 -15.06 2.07 6.97
CA ARG A 192 -13.88 1.84 7.80
C ARG A 192 -12.62 1.59 6.98
N GLN A 193 -12.72 0.82 5.91
CA GLN A 193 -11.58 0.56 5.03
C GLN A 193 -11.13 1.83 4.29
N ALA A 194 -12.07 2.68 3.85
CA ALA A 194 -11.77 3.97 3.22
C ALA A 194 -11.05 4.91 4.20
N VAL A 195 -11.51 4.98 5.45
CA VAL A 195 -10.83 5.72 6.53
C VAL A 195 -9.38 5.25 6.67
N LYS A 196 -9.16 3.92 6.78
CA LYS A 196 -7.82 3.36 6.90
C LYS A 196 -6.96 3.59 5.66
N ALA A 197 -7.55 3.56 4.47
CA ALA A 197 -6.86 3.84 3.22
C ALA A 197 -6.39 5.30 3.15
N LEU A 198 -7.27 6.24 3.51
CA LEU A 198 -6.94 7.68 3.58
C LEU A 198 -5.82 7.97 4.60
N GLY A 199 -5.89 7.36 5.79
CA GLY A 199 -4.83 7.48 6.79
C GLY A 199 -3.47 6.93 6.30
N ARG A 200 -3.46 5.85 5.50
CA ARG A 200 -2.23 5.29 4.89
C ARG A 200 -1.66 6.16 3.77
N ILE A 201 -2.52 6.81 2.99
CA ILE A 201 -2.09 7.75 1.94
C ILE A 201 -1.50 9.00 2.58
N ASN A 202 -2.04 9.41 3.72
CA ASN A 202 -1.56 10.55 4.53
C ASN A 202 -1.57 11.89 3.77
N ASP A 203 -2.64 12.15 3.01
CA ASP A 203 -2.84 13.41 2.31
C ASP A 203 -3.72 14.35 3.14
N LEU A 204 -3.30 15.59 3.32
CA LEU A 204 -3.97 16.60 4.15
C LEU A 204 -5.40 16.92 3.71
N LEU A 205 -5.77 16.64 2.46
CA LEU A 205 -7.14 16.75 1.98
C LEU A 205 -8.11 15.79 2.68
N ALA A 206 -7.61 14.73 3.31
CA ALA A 206 -8.43 13.78 4.03
C ALA A 206 -8.75 14.21 5.47
N VAL A 207 -8.04 15.18 6.04
CA VAL A 207 -8.16 15.56 7.46
C VAL A 207 -9.59 15.99 7.81
N GLU A 208 -10.14 16.98 7.12
CA GLU A 208 -11.51 17.47 7.39
C GLU A 208 -12.60 16.37 7.18
N PRO A 209 -12.57 15.59 6.08
CA PRO A 209 -13.49 14.46 5.94
C PRO A 209 -13.38 13.43 7.06
N LEU A 210 -12.17 13.15 7.55
CA LEU A 210 -11.97 12.20 8.65
C LEU A 210 -12.43 12.77 9.99
N ILE A 211 -12.28 14.08 10.23
CA ILE A 211 -12.88 14.77 11.37
C ILE A 211 -14.40 14.60 11.32
N GLY A 212 -15.03 14.87 10.18
CA GLY A 212 -16.48 14.67 10.02
C GLY A 212 -16.93 13.23 10.32
N ILE A 213 -16.12 12.21 9.98
CA ILE A 213 -16.41 10.82 10.36
C ILE A 213 -16.29 10.59 11.86
N LEU A 214 -15.30 11.19 12.52
CA LEU A 214 -15.09 11.06 13.96
C LEU A 214 -16.27 11.66 14.76
N GLU A 215 -16.76 12.79 14.33
CA GLU A 215 -17.84 13.55 15.00
C GLU A 215 -19.23 12.99 14.72
N ASP A 216 -19.42 12.27 13.60
CA ASP A 216 -20.72 11.73 13.20
C ASP A 216 -21.14 10.55 14.10
N ARG A 217 -22.03 10.82 15.05
CA ARG A 217 -22.56 9.84 16.01
C ARG A 217 -23.41 8.73 15.35
N GLU A 218 -23.89 8.94 14.12
CA GLU A 218 -24.64 7.93 13.36
C GLU A 218 -23.71 6.85 12.78
N LYS A 219 -22.43 7.14 12.62
CA LYS A 219 -21.42 6.17 12.19
C LYS A 219 -21.17 5.11 13.26
N LYS A 220 -20.92 3.88 12.83
CA LYS A 220 -20.60 2.79 13.76
C LYS A 220 -19.33 3.11 14.56
N PRO A 221 -19.26 2.71 15.86
CA PRO A 221 -18.11 3.02 16.71
C PRO A 221 -16.77 2.64 16.11
N TYR A 222 -16.68 1.48 15.43
CA TYR A 222 -15.45 1.02 14.80
C TYR A 222 -15.03 1.85 13.57
N VAL A 223 -15.94 2.62 12.97
CA VAL A 223 -15.61 3.57 11.89
C VAL A 223 -15.00 4.83 12.50
N ARG A 224 -15.63 5.39 13.54
CA ARG A 224 -15.11 6.54 14.31
C ARG A 224 -13.76 6.22 14.97
N MET A 225 -13.64 5.05 15.56
CA MET A 225 -12.36 4.53 16.07
C MET A 225 -11.25 4.63 15.03
N SER A 226 -11.52 4.12 13.81
CA SER A 226 -10.53 4.16 12.74
C SER A 226 -10.23 5.59 12.27
N ALA A 227 -11.19 6.52 12.37
CA ALA A 227 -10.96 7.93 12.07
C ALA A 227 -10.01 8.56 13.09
N ALA A 228 -10.19 8.29 14.40
CA ALA A 228 -9.25 8.73 15.44
C ALA A 228 -7.84 8.19 15.21
N GLU A 229 -7.70 6.89 14.91
CA GLU A 229 -6.42 6.26 14.55
C GLU A 229 -5.74 6.94 13.35
N ALA A 230 -6.51 7.21 12.30
CA ALA A 230 -6.02 7.83 11.07
C ALA A 230 -5.56 9.28 11.33
N LEU A 231 -6.39 10.08 11.99
CA LEU A 231 -6.07 11.47 12.35
C LEU A 231 -4.83 11.57 13.23
N GLY A 232 -4.70 10.70 14.23
CA GLY A 232 -3.51 10.63 15.07
C GLY A 232 -2.25 10.21 14.28
N SER A 233 -2.39 9.40 13.24
CA SER A 233 -1.28 9.01 12.36
C SER A 233 -0.89 10.12 11.38
N MET A 234 -1.84 10.95 10.98
CA MET A 234 -1.60 12.11 10.11
C MET A 234 -0.93 13.27 10.86
N GLY A 235 -1.15 13.39 12.16
CA GLY A 235 -0.48 14.40 13.00
C GLY A 235 -0.90 15.84 12.76
N ASP A 236 -2.03 16.08 12.09
CA ASP A 236 -2.50 17.43 11.77
C ASP A 236 -3.17 18.07 12.99
N LEU A 237 -2.77 19.31 13.32
CA LEU A 237 -3.28 20.03 14.50
C LEU A 237 -4.77 20.32 14.46
N ARG A 238 -5.39 20.37 13.28
CA ARG A 238 -6.85 20.55 13.14
C ARG A 238 -7.64 19.42 13.78
N ALA A 239 -7.03 18.24 13.96
CA ALA A 239 -7.67 17.10 14.60
C ALA A 239 -7.69 17.18 16.13
N VAL A 240 -6.97 18.12 16.76
CA VAL A 240 -6.81 18.16 18.23
C VAL A 240 -8.15 18.36 18.93
N GLU A 241 -8.90 19.42 18.61
CA GLU A 241 -10.20 19.69 19.23
C GLU A 241 -11.21 18.55 18.98
N PRO A 242 -11.40 18.03 17.75
CA PRO A 242 -12.24 16.86 17.50
C PRO A 242 -11.83 15.62 18.29
N LEU A 243 -10.53 15.36 18.43
CA LEU A 243 -10.04 14.23 19.23
C LEU A 243 -10.26 14.43 20.73
N VAL A 244 -10.14 15.67 21.23
CA VAL A 244 -10.51 16.00 22.62
C VAL A 244 -12.00 15.74 22.85
N ALA A 245 -12.87 16.17 21.94
CA ALA A 245 -14.31 15.87 22.03
C ALA A 245 -14.60 14.36 21.95
N ALA A 246 -13.77 13.60 21.23
CA ALA A 246 -13.90 12.14 21.14
C ALA A 246 -13.49 11.41 22.42
N LEU A 247 -12.81 12.04 23.39
CA LEU A 247 -12.59 11.47 24.73
C LEU A 247 -13.88 11.28 25.51
N ASP A 248 -14.97 11.96 25.13
CA ASP A 248 -16.31 11.83 25.71
C ASP A 248 -17.23 10.93 24.88
N ASP A 249 -16.70 10.13 23.94
CA ASP A 249 -17.50 9.20 23.17
C ASP A 249 -18.12 8.12 24.08
N PRO A 250 -19.40 7.72 23.87
CA PRO A 250 -20.02 6.65 24.63
C PRO A 250 -19.25 5.34 24.62
N TYR A 251 -18.50 5.07 23.55
CA TYR A 251 -17.78 3.83 23.32
C TYR A 251 -16.29 4.00 23.64
N TRP A 252 -15.79 3.19 24.57
CA TRP A 252 -14.37 3.20 24.94
C TRP A 252 -13.45 2.90 23.75
N GLU A 253 -13.93 2.13 22.75
CA GLU A 253 -13.22 1.80 21.52
C GLU A 253 -12.94 3.05 20.67
N VAL A 254 -13.65 4.14 20.87
CA VAL A 254 -13.39 5.46 20.25
C VAL A 254 -12.52 6.32 21.16
N ARG A 255 -12.83 6.34 22.48
CA ARG A 255 -12.10 7.17 23.45
C ARG A 255 -10.62 6.77 23.54
N ALA A 256 -10.34 5.45 23.53
CA ALA A 256 -8.96 4.95 23.69
C ALA A 256 -8.04 5.36 22.52
N PRO A 257 -8.39 5.17 21.25
CA PRO A 257 -7.61 5.71 20.12
C PRO A 257 -7.55 7.24 20.08
N ALA A 258 -8.59 7.96 20.55
CA ALA A 258 -8.54 9.41 20.64
C ALA A 258 -7.43 9.87 21.61
N ALA A 259 -7.35 9.25 22.79
CA ALA A 259 -6.28 9.52 23.75
C ALA A 259 -4.89 9.22 23.17
N GLU A 260 -4.74 8.08 22.46
CA GLU A 260 -3.48 7.73 21.80
C GLU A 260 -3.11 8.73 20.68
N ALA A 261 -4.11 9.15 19.89
CA ALA A 261 -3.94 10.10 18.80
C ALA A 261 -3.49 11.48 19.32
N LEU A 262 -4.10 11.99 20.38
CA LEU A 262 -3.70 13.24 21.04
C LEU A 262 -2.25 13.20 21.52
N GLY A 263 -1.85 12.11 22.18
CA GLY A 263 -0.46 11.92 22.59
C GLY A 263 0.53 11.77 21.42
N ARG A 264 0.06 11.32 20.24
CA ARG A 264 0.86 11.21 19.04
C ARG A 264 1.03 12.56 18.33
N ILE A 265 -0.03 13.37 18.29
CA ILE A 265 0.00 14.74 17.76
C ILE A 265 0.88 15.63 18.64
N GLY A 266 0.76 15.50 19.95
CA GLY A 266 1.62 16.18 20.91
C GLY A 266 1.34 17.66 21.11
N ASP A 267 0.14 18.13 20.79
CA ASP A 267 -0.26 19.53 21.03
C ASP A 267 -0.46 19.79 22.53
N PRO A 268 0.17 20.85 23.11
CA PRO A 268 0.10 21.14 24.54
C PRO A 268 -1.33 21.35 25.09
N SER A 269 -2.31 21.71 24.25
CA SER A 269 -3.70 21.86 24.64
C SER A 269 -4.36 20.53 25.01
N ALA A 270 -3.81 19.39 24.55
CA ALA A 270 -4.31 18.06 24.86
C ALA A 270 -3.88 17.55 26.26
N VAL A 271 -2.95 18.22 26.96
CA VAL A 271 -2.43 17.74 28.27
C VAL A 271 -3.55 17.62 29.30
N GLU A 272 -4.32 18.68 29.53
CA GLU A 272 -5.42 18.66 30.51
C GLU A 272 -6.52 17.66 30.15
N PRO A 273 -7.01 17.56 28.89
CA PRO A 273 -7.91 16.49 28.48
C PRO A 273 -7.36 15.08 28.74
N LEU A 274 -6.08 14.84 28.48
CA LEU A 274 -5.46 13.53 28.75
C LEU A 274 -5.31 13.25 30.25
N ILE A 275 -5.04 14.28 31.08
CA ILE A 275 -5.05 14.16 32.54
C ILE A 275 -6.45 13.76 33.02
N ALA A 276 -7.50 14.35 32.49
CA ALA A 276 -8.87 13.96 32.80
C ALA A 276 -9.16 12.49 32.36
N ALA A 277 -8.67 12.10 31.22
CA ALA A 277 -8.82 10.72 30.69
C ALA A 277 -8.11 9.65 31.53
N LEU A 278 -7.17 9.99 32.43
CA LEU A 278 -6.64 9.08 33.42
C LEU A 278 -7.69 8.59 34.44
N GLN A 279 -8.85 9.23 34.51
CA GLN A 279 -9.98 8.85 35.36
C GLN A 279 -11.09 8.10 34.61
N ASP A 280 -10.89 7.74 33.33
CA ASP A 280 -11.88 7.03 32.53
C ASP A 280 -12.31 5.70 33.19
N GLN A 281 -13.54 5.31 32.92
CA GLN A 281 -14.08 4.03 33.41
C GLN A 281 -13.30 2.83 32.84
N ASP A 282 -12.87 2.92 31.59
CA ASP A 282 -12.15 1.86 30.89
C ASP A 282 -10.63 1.96 31.10
N ALA A 283 -10.01 0.84 31.44
CA ALA A 283 -8.58 0.78 31.72
C ALA A 283 -7.71 1.02 30.47
N THR A 284 -8.23 0.72 29.27
CA THR A 284 -7.52 0.95 28.02
C THR A 284 -7.40 2.45 27.75
N VAL A 285 -8.49 3.19 27.98
CA VAL A 285 -8.50 4.66 27.85
C VAL A 285 -7.50 5.29 28.82
N ARG A 286 -7.57 4.90 30.12
CA ARG A 286 -6.61 5.41 31.11
C ARG A 286 -5.16 5.08 30.75
N GLY A 287 -4.93 3.87 30.28
CA GLY A 287 -3.59 3.45 29.84
C GLY A 287 -3.08 4.22 28.63
N ASN A 288 -3.94 4.48 27.65
CA ASN A 288 -3.56 5.27 26.48
C ASN A 288 -3.36 6.75 26.80
N ALA A 289 -4.12 7.28 27.74
CA ALA A 289 -3.91 8.63 28.29
C ALA A 289 -2.52 8.74 28.95
N ALA A 290 -2.12 7.75 29.78
CA ALA A 290 -0.80 7.71 30.39
C ALA A 290 0.31 7.63 29.34
N ASP A 291 0.19 6.78 28.31
CA ASP A 291 1.15 6.71 27.20
C ASP A 291 1.19 7.99 26.36
N GLY A 292 0.03 8.65 26.18
CA GLY A 292 -0.06 9.96 25.52
C GLY A 292 0.70 11.03 26.27
N LEU A 293 0.47 11.16 27.57
CA LEU A 293 1.17 12.11 28.45
C LEU A 293 2.68 11.84 28.49
N ALA A 294 3.09 10.57 28.47
CA ALA A 294 4.51 10.20 28.37
C ALA A 294 5.18 10.75 27.11
N LYS A 295 4.49 10.68 25.96
CA LYS A 295 4.98 11.21 24.68
C LYS A 295 5.11 12.74 24.70
N MET A 296 4.16 13.42 25.34
CA MET A 296 4.14 14.89 25.46
C MET A 296 5.19 15.42 26.41
N ARG A 297 5.63 14.63 27.38
CA ARG A 297 6.66 14.99 28.39
C ARG A 297 6.36 16.29 29.15
N ASP A 298 5.08 16.57 29.36
CA ASP A 298 4.64 17.79 30.04
C ASP A 298 4.62 17.59 31.57
N PRO A 299 5.33 18.42 32.36
CA PRO A 299 5.38 18.30 33.83
C PRO A 299 4.02 18.42 34.53
N ARG A 300 3.03 19.07 33.92
CA ARG A 300 1.66 19.17 34.47
C ARG A 300 1.03 17.80 34.72
N ALA A 301 1.46 16.78 34.01
CA ALA A 301 0.93 15.43 34.16
C ALA A 301 1.46 14.67 35.40
N ILE A 302 2.52 15.13 36.06
CA ILE A 302 3.24 14.38 37.12
C ILE A 302 2.29 13.99 38.26
N GLU A 303 1.48 14.93 38.79
CA GLU A 303 0.59 14.68 39.91
C GLU A 303 -0.47 13.62 39.56
N ALA A 304 -1.13 13.77 38.40
CA ALA A 304 -2.16 12.84 37.96
C ALA A 304 -1.59 11.45 37.64
N LEU A 305 -0.40 11.36 37.05
CA LEU A 305 0.29 10.09 36.80
C LEU A 305 0.74 9.43 38.10
N SER A 306 1.15 10.22 39.10
CA SER A 306 1.50 9.69 40.45
C SER A 306 0.27 9.08 41.12
N ALA A 307 -0.90 9.70 41.02
CA ALA A 307 -2.14 9.10 41.48
C ALA A 307 -2.48 7.80 40.74
N ALA A 308 -2.22 7.73 39.42
CA ALA A 308 -2.45 6.54 38.61
C ALA A 308 -1.53 5.34 38.95
N LEU A 309 -0.47 5.51 39.75
CA LEU A 309 0.32 4.40 40.27
C LEU A 309 -0.47 3.46 41.19
N THR A 310 -1.60 3.90 41.73
CA THR A 310 -2.52 3.10 42.56
C THR A 310 -3.73 2.58 41.80
N ASP A 311 -3.75 2.69 40.45
CA ASP A 311 -4.86 2.23 39.62
C ASP A 311 -5.16 0.74 39.87
N LYS A 312 -6.45 0.40 39.78
CA LYS A 312 -6.91 -1.01 39.89
C LYS A 312 -6.30 -1.91 38.78
N SER A 313 -6.04 -1.36 37.60
CA SER A 313 -5.42 -2.07 36.46
C SER A 313 -3.90 -2.06 36.59
N LYS A 314 -3.30 -3.25 36.61
CA LYS A 314 -1.83 -3.41 36.57
C LYS A 314 -1.20 -2.69 35.37
N THR A 315 -1.83 -2.82 34.21
CA THR A 315 -1.34 -2.17 32.97
C THR A 315 -1.32 -0.66 33.08
N VAL A 316 -2.33 -0.05 33.71
CA VAL A 316 -2.37 1.41 33.92
C VAL A 316 -1.26 1.83 34.89
N ARG A 317 -1.06 1.11 36.00
CA ARG A 317 0.04 1.39 36.93
C ARG A 317 1.42 1.36 36.25
N GLU A 318 1.67 0.32 35.42
CA GLU A 318 2.94 0.18 34.67
C GLU A 318 3.15 1.30 33.67
N LYS A 319 2.09 1.70 32.93
CA LYS A 319 2.14 2.82 31.98
C LYS A 319 2.35 4.16 32.70
N ALA A 320 1.68 4.37 33.81
CA ALA A 320 1.87 5.59 34.63
C ALA A 320 3.30 5.70 35.19
N ALA A 321 3.85 4.59 35.70
CA ALA A 321 5.23 4.55 36.17
C ALA A 321 6.23 4.88 35.06
N ARG A 322 6.04 4.28 33.86
CA ARG A 322 6.87 4.59 32.68
C ARG A 322 6.72 6.04 32.25
N ALA A 323 5.50 6.60 32.27
CA ALA A 323 5.25 7.99 31.91
C ALA A 323 6.00 8.94 32.86
N LEU A 324 5.95 8.69 34.17
CA LEU A 324 6.67 9.46 35.17
C LEU A 324 8.19 9.42 34.96
N SER A 325 8.75 8.23 34.71
CA SER A 325 10.18 8.09 34.41
C SER A 325 10.60 8.91 33.16
N VAL A 326 9.77 8.89 32.10
CA VAL A 326 10.01 9.67 30.87
C VAL A 326 9.93 11.18 31.09
N ILE A 327 8.97 11.64 31.92
CA ILE A 327 8.76 13.08 32.16
C ILE A 327 9.79 13.64 33.15
N ALA A 328 10.09 12.93 34.23
CA ALA A 328 11.03 13.35 35.26
C ALA A 328 12.50 13.21 34.80
N GLY A 329 12.77 12.45 33.75
CA GLY A 329 14.15 12.26 33.23
C GLY A 329 15.05 11.44 34.17
N GLU A 330 14.46 10.70 35.11
CA GLU A 330 15.15 9.86 36.07
C GLU A 330 14.66 8.41 35.98
N ASP A 331 15.54 7.45 36.16
CA ASP A 331 15.18 6.06 36.42
C ASP A 331 14.57 5.99 37.84
N PHE A 332 13.26 6.04 37.91
CA PHE A 332 12.48 6.02 39.17
C PHE A 332 12.40 4.59 39.77
N TRP A 333 13.47 3.79 39.73
CA TRP A 333 13.54 2.45 40.35
C TRP A 333 14.89 2.18 40.98
#